data_2f512f6d85a857768a274980f5292b3e
#
_entry.id   2f512f6d85a857768a274980f5292b3e
#
_cell.length_a   1.000
_cell.length_b   1.000
_cell.length_c   1.000
_cell.angle_alpha   90.00
_cell.angle_beta   90.00
_cell.angle_gamma   90.00
#
_symmetry.space_group_name_H-M   'P 1'
#
loop_
_entity.id
_entity.type
_entity.pdbx_description
1 polymer ?
#
loop_
_entity_poly.entity_id
_entity_poly.type
_entity_poly.pdbx_seq_one_letter_code
_entity_poly.pdbx_strand_id
1 'polypeptide(L)'
;LTEKYRRIEGKLTFSVRLAELSVAPGEAAEGAFTIFASQEEIPAQGYVLTKDERMECKTEWFNGVQEKIVYRFCADGLQEGDSLQGQFLIVSDYGEYTLPWKVTVRREAAAGIAGKVSTLAGFTELARTDWKTAVQFFYSKPFAEICKKEGEKTWLLYRGLSAGYYNSSNVETFLEENGCKQALTFTAAKPEIQVKDVQETVREELQILKNGWGP
;
A
#
# COMPACT_ATOMS: atom_id res chain seq x y z
N LEU A 1 3.58 34.55 -36.21
CA LEU A 1 3.81 35.23 -34.93
C LEU A 1 4.54 34.26 -34.01
N THR A 2 5.88 34.27 -34.06
CA THR A 2 6.76 33.52 -33.16
C THR A 2 6.92 34.39 -31.93
N GLU A 3 6.14 34.14 -30.87
CA GLU A 3 6.47 34.64 -29.55
C GLU A 3 7.82 34.01 -29.19
N LYS A 4 8.87 34.84 -29.16
CA LYS A 4 10.15 34.49 -28.59
C LYS A 4 9.91 34.22 -27.11
N TYR A 5 9.94 32.98 -26.70
CA TYR A 5 10.10 32.63 -25.29
C TYR A 5 11.34 33.33 -24.76
N ARG A 6 11.11 34.36 -23.95
CA ARG A 6 12.18 35.14 -23.34
C ARG A 6 12.66 34.32 -22.17
N ARG A 7 13.75 33.59 -22.36
CA ARG A 7 14.40 32.88 -21.28
C ARG A 7 14.79 33.89 -20.18
N ILE A 8 14.28 33.70 -18.98
CA ILE A 8 14.60 34.55 -17.83
C ILE A 8 16.03 34.21 -17.40
N GLU A 9 16.88 35.23 -17.20
CA GLU A 9 18.19 35.00 -16.62
C GLU A 9 18.01 34.67 -15.15
N GLY A 10 18.42 33.46 -14.75
CA GLY A 10 18.28 32.96 -13.40
C GLY A 10 18.25 31.43 -13.38
N LYS A 11 17.96 30.90 -12.22
CA LYS A 11 17.88 29.43 -12.00
C LYS A 11 16.80 29.07 -10.99
N LEU A 12 16.32 27.85 -11.07
CA LEU A 12 15.52 27.22 -10.01
C LEU A 12 16.42 26.48 -9.04
N THR A 13 16.02 26.48 -7.79
CA THR A 13 16.58 25.63 -6.73
C THR A 13 15.46 24.87 -6.04
N PHE A 14 15.81 23.77 -5.38
CA PHE A 14 14.84 22.86 -4.78
C PHE A 14 15.14 22.69 -3.30
N SER A 15 14.11 22.55 -2.48
CA SER A 15 14.25 22.29 -1.04
C SER A 15 14.98 20.98 -0.72
N VAL A 16 15.02 20.06 -1.69
CA VAL A 16 15.69 18.76 -1.57
C VAL A 16 16.52 18.45 -2.81
N ARG A 17 17.55 17.66 -2.66
CA ARG A 17 18.35 17.13 -3.79
C ARG A 17 17.83 15.79 -4.31
N LEU A 18 17.10 15.10 -3.49
CA LEU A 18 16.46 13.82 -3.75
C LEU A 18 15.11 13.84 -3.01
N ALA A 19 14.01 13.60 -3.72
CA ALA A 19 12.71 13.44 -3.12
C ALA A 19 12.55 12.00 -2.62
N GLU A 20 12.68 11.78 -1.32
CA GLU A 20 12.56 10.46 -0.71
C GLU A 20 11.15 10.27 -0.15
N LEU A 21 10.59 9.09 -0.36
CA LEU A 21 9.29 8.69 0.15
C LEU A 21 9.34 7.27 0.67
N SER A 22 8.64 7.02 1.76
CA SER A 22 8.45 5.69 2.34
C SER A 22 6.96 5.36 2.35
N VAL A 23 6.60 4.21 1.81
CA VAL A 23 5.21 3.78 1.63
C VAL A 23 5.03 2.35 2.11
N ALA A 24 3.85 1.99 2.62
CA ALA A 24 3.52 0.60 2.94
C ALA A 24 3.13 -0.17 1.66
N PRO A 25 3.32 -1.51 1.61
CA PRO A 25 2.90 -2.33 0.48
C PRO A 25 1.42 -2.10 0.16
N GLY A 26 1.09 -1.88 -1.13
CA GLY A 26 -0.28 -1.68 -1.61
C GLY A 26 -0.95 -0.39 -1.16
N GLU A 27 -0.24 0.48 -0.43
CA GLU A 27 -0.76 1.79 -0.03
C GLU A 27 -0.24 2.90 -0.95
N ALA A 28 -0.81 4.08 -0.80
CA ALA A 28 -0.30 5.29 -1.43
C ALA A 28 0.24 6.24 -0.35
N ALA A 29 1.29 6.97 -0.69
CA ALA A 29 1.85 8.00 0.17
C ALA A 29 2.05 9.29 -0.61
N GLU A 30 1.95 10.42 0.09
CA GLU A 30 2.18 11.74 -0.48
C GLU A 30 3.50 12.31 0.04
N GLY A 31 4.18 13.04 -0.83
CA GLY A 31 5.37 13.80 -0.51
C GLY A 31 5.28 15.19 -1.10
N ALA A 32 6.22 16.05 -0.73
CA ALA A 32 6.30 17.38 -1.28
C ALA A 32 7.74 17.87 -1.34
N PHE A 33 8.02 18.75 -2.28
CA PHE A 33 9.22 19.58 -2.32
C PHE A 33 8.85 21.00 -2.71
N THR A 34 9.76 21.93 -2.49
CA THR A 34 9.54 23.34 -2.84
C THR A 34 10.52 23.76 -3.93
N ILE A 35 10.00 24.47 -4.92
CA ILE A 35 10.76 25.13 -5.97
C ILE A 35 10.97 26.59 -5.55
N PHE A 36 12.17 27.10 -5.71
CA PHE A 36 12.51 28.51 -5.47
C PHE A 36 13.09 29.12 -6.75
N ALA A 37 12.55 30.26 -7.16
CA ALA A 37 13.14 31.09 -8.18
C ALA A 37 14.30 31.91 -7.60
N SER A 38 15.39 32.05 -8.35
CA SER A 38 16.56 32.81 -7.89
C SER A 38 16.35 34.32 -7.85
N GLN A 39 15.30 34.84 -8.49
CA GLN A 39 14.94 36.24 -8.51
C GLN A 39 13.63 36.43 -7.75
N GLU A 40 13.69 37.17 -6.65
CA GLU A 40 12.53 37.40 -5.75
C GLU A 40 11.38 38.18 -6.40
N GLU A 41 11.69 39.01 -7.41
CA GLU A 41 10.70 39.85 -8.07
C GLU A 41 10.10 39.21 -9.34
N ILE A 42 10.68 38.10 -9.81
CA ILE A 42 10.25 37.44 -11.05
C ILE A 42 9.78 36.01 -10.72
N PRO A 43 8.45 35.76 -10.70
CA PRO A 43 7.93 34.45 -10.45
C PRO A 43 8.32 33.48 -11.56
N ALA A 44 8.65 32.25 -11.19
CA ALA A 44 8.86 31.16 -12.14
C ALA A 44 7.51 30.54 -12.51
N GLN A 45 7.33 30.28 -13.79
CA GLN A 45 6.16 29.54 -14.30
C GLN A 45 6.62 28.27 -14.97
N GLY A 46 5.91 27.17 -14.72
CA GLY A 46 6.29 25.92 -15.32
C GLY A 46 5.41 24.74 -14.96
N TYR A 47 5.85 23.59 -15.44
CA TYR A 47 5.19 22.30 -15.20
C TYR A 47 6.14 21.32 -14.56
N VAL A 48 5.58 20.45 -13.73
CA VAL A 48 6.28 19.31 -13.13
C VAL A 48 5.66 18.04 -13.70
N LEU A 49 6.48 17.23 -14.37
CA LEU A 49 6.06 16.01 -15.07
C LEU A 49 6.79 14.81 -14.50
N THR A 50 6.18 13.66 -14.62
CA THR A 50 6.79 12.36 -14.33
C THR A 50 6.48 11.36 -15.44
N LYS A 51 7.36 10.38 -15.62
CA LYS A 51 7.18 9.28 -16.58
C LYS A 51 6.68 7.98 -15.94
N ASP A 52 6.73 7.89 -14.63
CA ASP A 52 6.30 6.70 -13.92
C ASP A 52 4.81 6.79 -13.59
N GLU A 53 4.04 5.80 -14.03
CA GLU A 53 2.58 5.74 -13.84
C GLU A 53 2.17 5.62 -12.37
N ARG A 54 3.07 5.19 -11.48
CA ARG A 54 2.84 5.11 -10.04
C ARG A 54 3.06 6.44 -9.33
N MET A 55 3.76 7.37 -9.99
CA MET A 55 4.06 8.70 -9.46
C MET A 55 3.16 9.73 -10.11
N GLU A 56 2.29 10.34 -9.33
CA GLU A 56 1.35 11.38 -9.77
C GLU A 56 1.76 12.72 -9.16
N CYS A 57 1.96 13.74 -10.00
CA CYS A 57 2.11 15.11 -9.52
C CYS A 57 0.72 15.71 -9.27
N LYS A 58 0.39 15.96 -8.00
CA LYS A 58 -0.85 16.66 -7.64
C LYS A 58 -0.80 18.15 -7.99
N THR A 59 0.41 18.71 -7.98
CA THR A 59 0.70 20.09 -8.41
C THR A 59 1.50 20.01 -9.70
N GLU A 60 0.80 19.94 -10.84
CA GLU A 60 1.45 19.83 -12.15
C GLU A 60 1.95 21.17 -12.68
N TRP A 61 1.30 22.27 -12.31
CA TRP A 61 1.64 23.62 -12.74
C TRP A 61 1.96 24.51 -11.54
N PHE A 62 2.94 25.40 -11.72
CA PHE A 62 3.32 26.34 -10.70
C PHE A 62 3.57 27.74 -11.30
N ASN A 63 3.34 28.78 -10.47
CA ASN A 63 3.58 30.18 -10.82
C ASN A 63 3.86 30.98 -9.56
N GLY A 64 5.13 31.14 -9.19
CA GLY A 64 5.54 31.86 -7.99
C GLY A 64 7.05 31.90 -7.81
N VAL A 65 7.49 32.69 -6.86
CA VAL A 65 8.91 32.73 -6.44
C VAL A 65 9.26 31.58 -5.51
N GLN A 66 8.25 31.05 -4.83
CA GLN A 66 8.34 29.87 -3.96
C GLN A 66 7.06 29.06 -4.08
N GLU A 67 7.18 27.83 -4.61
CA GLU A 67 6.02 26.99 -4.86
C GLU A 67 6.21 25.58 -4.32
N LYS A 68 5.20 25.11 -3.60
CA LYS A 68 5.16 23.74 -3.04
C LYS A 68 4.55 22.78 -4.03
N ILE A 69 5.33 21.83 -4.47
CA ILE A 69 4.91 20.74 -5.35
C ILE A 69 4.56 19.54 -4.50
N VAL A 70 3.32 19.08 -4.62
CA VAL A 70 2.82 17.87 -3.97
C VAL A 70 2.74 16.74 -4.99
N TYR A 71 3.22 15.57 -4.61
CA TYR A 71 3.17 14.36 -5.41
C TYR A 71 2.68 13.19 -4.58
N ARG A 72 2.14 12.19 -5.25
CA ARG A 72 1.63 10.95 -4.66
C ARG A 72 2.24 9.76 -5.38
N PHE A 73 2.62 8.76 -4.62
CA PHE A 73 3.10 7.48 -5.15
C PHE A 73 2.18 6.36 -4.71
N CYS A 74 1.82 5.46 -5.65
CA CYS A 74 1.02 4.27 -5.38
C CYS A 74 1.91 3.02 -5.39
N ALA A 75 1.91 2.27 -4.28
CA ALA A 75 2.71 1.06 -4.11
C ALA A 75 1.97 -0.22 -4.51
N ASP A 76 0.93 -0.12 -5.35
CA ASP A 76 0.21 -1.29 -5.85
C ASP A 76 1.15 -2.26 -6.55
N GLY A 77 1.10 -3.53 -6.17
CA GLY A 77 1.94 -4.58 -6.71
C GLY A 77 3.39 -4.60 -6.23
N LEU A 78 3.78 -3.71 -5.32
CA LEU A 78 5.11 -3.69 -4.72
C LEU A 78 5.15 -4.46 -3.41
N GLN A 79 6.31 -5.08 -3.14
CA GLN A 79 6.55 -5.87 -1.94
C GLN A 79 7.44 -5.12 -0.94
N GLU A 80 7.39 -5.55 0.32
CA GLU A 80 8.27 -5.00 1.34
C GLU A 80 9.75 -5.09 0.95
N GLY A 81 10.43 -3.95 1.07
CA GLY A 81 11.83 -3.80 0.73
C GLY A 81 12.11 -3.49 -0.73
N ASP A 82 11.08 -3.39 -1.57
CA ASP A 82 11.23 -2.86 -2.92
C ASP A 82 11.64 -1.40 -2.87
N SER A 83 12.45 -1.00 -3.84
CA SER A 83 12.90 0.37 -3.99
C SER A 83 12.83 0.76 -5.46
N LEU A 84 12.12 1.83 -5.73
CA LEU A 84 11.99 2.41 -7.07
C LEU A 84 12.65 3.79 -7.10
N GLN A 85 13.15 4.16 -8.25
CA GLN A 85 13.79 5.46 -8.49
C GLN A 85 13.35 5.99 -9.83
N GLY A 86 13.26 7.29 -9.91
CA GLY A 86 12.95 8.02 -11.12
C GLY A 86 13.31 9.49 -10.98
N GLN A 87 12.69 10.31 -11.81
CA GLN A 87 12.93 11.76 -11.75
C GLN A 87 11.66 12.53 -12.13
N PHE A 88 11.48 13.66 -11.50
CA PHE A 88 10.59 14.71 -11.96
C PHE A 88 11.30 15.51 -13.03
N LEU A 89 10.61 15.83 -14.11
CA LEU A 89 11.04 16.79 -15.12
C LEU A 89 10.32 18.10 -14.83
N ILE A 90 11.08 19.15 -14.61
CA ILE A 90 10.57 20.51 -14.36
C ILE A 90 10.90 21.34 -15.59
N VAL A 91 9.85 21.80 -16.29
CA VAL A 91 9.99 22.65 -17.50
C VAL A 91 9.41 24.01 -17.16
N SER A 92 10.22 25.04 -17.25
CA SER A 92 9.85 26.40 -16.86
C SER A 92 10.47 27.46 -17.77
N ASP A 93 10.05 28.70 -17.57
CA ASP A 93 10.66 29.89 -18.17
C ASP A 93 12.10 30.15 -17.69
N TYR A 94 12.53 29.55 -16.56
CA TYR A 94 13.91 29.50 -16.07
C TYR A 94 14.75 28.38 -16.69
N GLY A 95 14.15 27.49 -17.49
CA GLY A 95 14.79 26.37 -18.15
C GLY A 95 14.24 25.00 -17.70
N GLU A 96 14.98 23.95 -18.10
CA GLU A 96 14.62 22.58 -17.78
C GLU A 96 15.51 22.04 -16.66
N TYR A 97 14.90 21.34 -15.71
CA TYR A 97 15.56 20.75 -14.55
C TYR A 97 15.05 19.33 -14.32
N THR A 98 15.87 18.55 -13.65
CA THR A 98 15.44 17.24 -13.17
C THR A 98 15.67 17.14 -11.66
N LEU A 99 14.69 16.61 -10.93
CA LEU A 99 14.81 16.27 -9.52
C LEU A 99 14.63 14.77 -9.37
N PRO A 100 15.66 14.03 -8.93
CA PRO A 100 15.52 12.60 -8.70
C PRO A 100 14.59 12.33 -7.51
N TRP A 101 13.87 11.20 -7.60
CA TRP A 101 13.09 10.68 -6.48
C TRP A 101 13.45 9.22 -6.22
N LYS A 102 13.26 8.81 -4.98
CA LYS A 102 13.39 7.43 -4.52
C LYS A 102 12.25 7.08 -3.59
N VAL A 103 11.58 5.98 -3.88
CA VAL A 103 10.56 5.41 -3.01
C VAL A 103 11.03 4.08 -2.47
N THR A 104 10.83 3.87 -1.17
CA THR A 104 11.15 2.61 -0.49
C THR A 104 9.88 2.05 0.14
N VAL A 105 9.57 0.80 -0.17
CA VAL A 105 8.45 0.10 0.46
C VAL A 105 8.88 -0.39 1.83
N ARG A 106 8.19 0.10 2.88
CA ARG A 106 8.55 -0.12 4.29
C ARG A 106 8.51 -1.59 4.67
N ARG A 107 9.44 -1.98 5.53
CA ARG A 107 9.53 -3.32 6.14
C ARG A 107 8.94 -3.39 7.56
N GLU A 108 8.36 -2.30 8.07
CA GLU A 108 8.06 -2.13 9.49
C GLU A 108 7.04 -3.12 10.05
N ALA A 109 6.02 -3.48 9.27
CA ALA A 109 5.00 -4.42 9.74
C ALA A 109 5.56 -5.84 9.93
N ALA A 110 6.43 -6.30 9.02
CA ALA A 110 6.95 -7.66 9.06
C ALA A 110 7.91 -7.93 10.20
N ALA A 111 8.74 -6.97 10.61
CA ALA A 111 9.75 -7.17 11.66
C ALA A 111 9.12 -7.39 13.05
N GLY A 112 8.06 -6.63 13.39
CA GLY A 112 7.33 -6.79 14.65
C GLY A 112 6.44 -8.04 14.69
N ILE A 113 5.96 -8.49 13.52
CA ILE A 113 5.07 -9.64 13.39
C ILE A 113 5.85 -10.94 13.26
N ALA A 114 7.00 -10.93 12.57
CA ALA A 114 7.85 -12.11 12.38
C ALA A 114 8.32 -12.75 13.69
N GLY A 115 8.37 -11.99 14.79
CA GLY A 115 8.62 -12.54 16.13
C GLY A 115 7.42 -13.21 16.78
N LYS A 116 6.19 -12.94 16.31
CA LYS A 116 4.94 -13.45 16.85
C LYS A 116 4.29 -14.53 15.98
N VAL A 117 4.52 -14.46 14.66
CA VAL A 117 3.96 -15.39 13.67
C VAL A 117 5.09 -16.17 13.03
N SER A 118 5.25 -17.43 13.41
CA SER A 118 6.31 -18.34 12.93
C SER A 118 5.78 -19.56 12.19
N THR A 119 4.46 -19.74 12.12
CA THR A 119 3.78 -20.88 11.49
C THR A 119 2.56 -20.44 10.70
N LEU A 120 2.07 -21.31 9.82
CA LEU A 120 0.83 -21.08 9.09
C LEU A 120 -0.39 -20.94 10.02
N ALA A 121 -0.42 -21.69 11.12
CA ALA A 121 -1.48 -21.57 12.13
C ALA A 121 -1.47 -20.16 12.78
N GLY A 122 -0.29 -19.65 13.14
CA GLY A 122 -0.13 -18.29 13.66
C GLY A 122 -0.54 -17.23 12.66
N PHE A 123 -0.25 -17.43 11.37
CA PHE A 123 -0.72 -16.55 10.29
C PHE A 123 -2.24 -16.59 10.13
N THR A 124 -2.85 -17.77 10.23
CA THR A 124 -4.31 -17.93 10.19
C THR A 124 -4.98 -17.16 11.34
N GLU A 125 -4.41 -17.18 12.53
CA GLU A 125 -4.92 -16.43 13.68
C GLU A 125 -4.74 -14.91 13.48
N LEU A 126 -3.61 -14.48 12.95
CA LEU A 126 -3.40 -13.08 12.57
C LEU A 126 -4.45 -12.63 11.53
N ALA A 127 -4.74 -13.46 10.52
CA ALA A 127 -5.74 -13.16 9.48
C ALA A 127 -7.17 -13.01 10.04
N ARG A 128 -7.47 -13.67 11.16
CA ARG A 128 -8.77 -13.55 11.86
C ARG A 128 -8.87 -12.31 12.73
N THR A 129 -7.76 -11.88 13.32
CA THR A 129 -7.73 -10.80 14.32
C THR A 129 -7.35 -9.45 13.73
N ASP A 130 -6.48 -9.43 12.73
CA ASP A 130 -6.01 -8.23 12.05
C ASP A 130 -5.71 -8.54 10.58
N TRP A 131 -6.75 -8.44 9.77
CA TRP A 131 -6.69 -8.75 8.34
C TRP A 131 -5.72 -7.86 7.58
N LYS A 132 -5.73 -6.56 7.86
CA LYS A 132 -4.85 -5.60 7.19
C LYS A 132 -3.37 -5.97 7.40
N THR A 133 -3.02 -6.27 8.63
CA THR A 133 -1.67 -6.69 9.00
C THR A 133 -1.31 -8.06 8.41
N ALA A 134 -2.27 -9.00 8.34
CA ALA A 134 -2.06 -10.30 7.72
C ALA A 134 -1.78 -10.17 6.21
N VAL A 135 -2.54 -9.32 5.50
CA VAL A 135 -2.30 -9.06 4.07
C VAL A 135 -0.91 -8.47 3.85
N GLN A 136 -0.48 -7.52 4.65
CA GLN A 136 0.87 -6.96 4.58
C GLN A 136 1.95 -8.02 4.88
N PHE A 137 1.73 -8.86 5.88
CA PHE A 137 2.67 -9.91 6.26
C PHE A 137 2.77 -11.01 5.20
N PHE A 138 1.68 -11.34 4.51
CA PHE A 138 1.68 -12.31 3.41
C PHE A 138 2.72 -11.97 2.34
N TYR A 139 2.88 -10.70 1.98
CA TYR A 139 3.84 -10.26 0.96
C TYR A 139 5.24 -10.00 1.50
N SER A 140 5.55 -10.49 2.71
CA SER A 140 6.85 -10.29 3.36
C SER A 140 7.81 -11.48 3.16
N LYS A 141 9.12 -11.19 3.22
CA LYS A 141 10.14 -12.25 3.22
C LYS A 141 10.01 -13.23 4.39
N PRO A 142 9.72 -12.80 5.64
CA PRO A 142 9.47 -13.73 6.73
C PRO A 142 8.34 -14.72 6.46
N PHE A 143 7.25 -14.28 5.83
CA PHE A 143 6.16 -15.20 5.48
C PHE A 143 6.56 -16.20 4.39
N ALA A 144 7.34 -15.77 3.41
CA ALA A 144 7.91 -16.68 2.40
C ALA A 144 8.74 -17.80 3.04
N GLU A 145 9.51 -17.51 4.08
CA GLU A 145 10.29 -18.53 4.82
C GLU A 145 9.39 -19.47 5.64
N ILE A 146 8.26 -18.98 6.15
CA ILE A 146 7.23 -19.85 6.77
C ILE A 146 6.68 -20.83 5.75
N CYS A 147 6.27 -20.34 4.57
CA CYS A 147 5.71 -21.18 3.50
C CYS A 147 6.69 -22.26 3.03
N LYS A 148 7.98 -21.95 2.95
CA LYS A 148 9.02 -22.95 2.61
C LYS A 148 9.13 -24.04 3.65
N LYS A 149 9.01 -23.71 4.94
CA LYS A 149 9.08 -24.68 6.06
C LYS A 149 7.85 -25.57 6.15
N GLU A 150 6.68 -25.06 5.78
CA GLU A 150 5.42 -25.81 5.79
C GLU A 150 5.35 -26.89 4.68
N GLY A 151 6.18 -26.78 3.64
CA GLY A 151 6.32 -27.79 2.60
C GLY A 151 6.14 -27.28 1.18
N GLU A 152 6.47 -28.14 0.22
CA GLU A 152 6.54 -27.77 -1.20
C GLU A 152 5.19 -27.31 -1.76
N LYS A 153 4.09 -27.95 -1.40
CA LYS A 153 2.75 -27.57 -1.85
C LYS A 153 2.40 -26.13 -1.44
N THR A 154 2.57 -25.81 -0.17
CA THR A 154 2.30 -24.46 0.38
C THR A 154 3.22 -23.43 -0.25
N TRP A 155 4.49 -23.77 -0.45
CA TRP A 155 5.46 -22.90 -1.09
C TRP A 155 5.11 -22.57 -2.55
N LEU A 156 4.74 -23.57 -3.35
CA LEU A 156 4.37 -23.36 -4.75
C LEU A 156 3.09 -22.53 -4.88
N LEU A 157 2.11 -22.78 -4.03
CA LEU A 157 0.88 -21.99 -3.97
C LEU A 157 1.18 -20.53 -3.61
N TYR A 158 1.97 -20.30 -2.56
CA TYR A 158 2.41 -18.96 -2.16
C TYR A 158 3.11 -18.23 -3.30
N ARG A 159 4.07 -18.88 -3.97
CA ARG A 159 4.79 -18.28 -5.10
C ARG A 159 3.88 -17.86 -6.23
N GLY A 160 2.90 -18.69 -6.56
CA GLY A 160 1.92 -18.39 -7.61
C GLY A 160 1.07 -17.16 -7.27
N LEU A 161 0.60 -17.08 -6.03
CA LEU A 161 -0.28 -15.99 -5.59
C LEU A 161 0.47 -14.70 -5.28
N SER A 162 1.68 -14.79 -4.74
CA SER A 162 2.48 -13.61 -4.37
C SER A 162 3.24 -12.97 -5.54
N ALA A 163 3.35 -13.66 -6.69
CA ALA A 163 4.02 -13.14 -7.88
C ALA A 163 3.21 -12.08 -8.65
N GLY A 164 1.91 -11.96 -8.35
CA GLY A 164 1.00 -11.02 -8.96
C GLY A 164 0.93 -9.68 -8.20
N TYR A 165 -0.11 -8.92 -8.53
CA TYR A 165 -0.39 -7.66 -7.83
C TYR A 165 -0.75 -7.91 -6.36
N TYR A 166 -0.37 -6.97 -5.49
CA TYR A 166 -0.81 -6.91 -4.12
C TYR A 166 -2.34 -6.92 -4.06
N ASN A 167 -2.91 -8.02 -3.56
CA ASN A 167 -4.35 -8.24 -3.55
C ASN A 167 -4.73 -9.09 -2.33
N SER A 168 -5.69 -8.63 -1.56
CA SER A 168 -6.22 -9.37 -0.41
C SER A 168 -6.88 -10.70 -0.81
N SER A 169 -7.48 -10.78 -2.00
CA SER A 169 -8.07 -12.01 -2.52
C SER A 169 -7.04 -13.14 -2.70
N ASN A 170 -5.78 -12.82 -2.98
CA ASN A 170 -4.71 -13.81 -3.04
C ASN A 170 -4.46 -14.44 -1.66
N VAL A 171 -4.58 -13.66 -0.59
CA VAL A 171 -4.43 -14.13 0.78
C VAL A 171 -5.61 -15.03 1.17
N GLU A 172 -6.83 -14.66 0.79
CA GLU A 172 -8.02 -15.51 0.99
C GLU A 172 -7.85 -16.85 0.29
N THR A 173 -7.52 -16.85 -1.01
CA THR A 173 -7.27 -18.05 -1.79
C THR A 173 -6.17 -18.91 -1.16
N PHE A 174 -5.08 -18.31 -0.69
CA PHE A 174 -3.99 -19.00 -0.02
C PHE A 174 -4.46 -19.72 1.25
N LEU A 175 -5.24 -19.04 2.08
CA LEU A 175 -5.77 -19.61 3.32
C LEU A 175 -6.76 -20.74 3.04
N GLU A 176 -7.66 -20.57 2.08
CA GLU A 176 -8.65 -21.58 1.69
C GLU A 176 -7.99 -22.85 1.12
N GLU A 177 -7.06 -22.70 0.20
CA GLU A 177 -6.33 -23.83 -0.43
C GLU A 177 -5.42 -24.58 0.56
N ASN A 178 -4.97 -23.92 1.63
CA ASN A 178 -4.27 -24.57 2.74
C ASN A 178 -5.23 -25.17 3.80
N GLY A 179 -6.53 -25.14 3.56
CA GLY A 179 -7.54 -25.70 4.46
C GLY A 179 -7.78 -24.89 5.73
N CYS A 180 -7.35 -23.61 5.75
CA CYS A 180 -7.60 -22.69 6.84
C CYS A 180 -9.06 -22.26 6.81
N LYS A 181 -9.82 -22.63 7.84
CA LYS A 181 -11.25 -22.32 7.91
C LYS A 181 -11.48 -20.94 8.51
N GLN A 182 -12.41 -20.20 7.94
CA GLN A 182 -12.95 -18.99 8.54
C GLN A 182 -13.67 -19.34 9.84
N ALA A 183 -13.63 -18.43 10.83
CA ALA A 183 -14.39 -18.61 12.05
C ALA A 183 -15.90 -18.46 11.77
N LEU A 184 -16.70 -19.37 12.30
CA LEU A 184 -18.16 -19.26 12.31
C LEU A 184 -18.59 -18.85 13.73
N THR A 185 -19.38 -17.81 13.83
CA THR A 185 -20.01 -17.41 15.10
C THR A 185 -21.48 -17.81 15.07
N PHE A 186 -21.89 -18.57 16.07
CA PHE A 186 -23.29 -18.95 16.26
C PHE A 186 -23.87 -18.12 17.39
N THR A 187 -24.96 -17.44 17.14
CA THR A 187 -25.70 -16.70 18.16
C THR A 187 -27.15 -17.19 18.19
N ALA A 188 -27.57 -17.75 19.30
CA ALA A 188 -28.95 -18.10 19.56
C ALA A 188 -29.60 -17.00 20.40
N ALA A 189 -30.82 -16.61 20.08
CA ALA A 189 -31.57 -15.62 20.86
C ALA A 189 -31.82 -16.11 22.30
N LYS A 190 -31.98 -17.42 22.46
CA LYS A 190 -32.06 -18.08 23.78
C LYS A 190 -31.09 -19.24 23.83
N PRO A 191 -30.08 -19.23 24.73
CA PRO A 191 -29.09 -20.33 24.86
C PRO A 191 -29.71 -21.61 25.41
N GLU A 192 -30.84 -21.52 26.12
CA GLU A 192 -31.59 -22.66 26.64
C GLU A 192 -33.05 -22.54 26.31
N ILE A 193 -33.66 -23.63 25.82
CA ILE A 193 -35.06 -23.75 25.55
C ILE A 193 -35.65 -24.75 26.54
N GLN A 194 -36.56 -24.26 27.42
CA GLN A 194 -37.30 -25.12 28.33
C GLN A 194 -38.64 -25.49 27.70
N VAL A 195 -38.79 -26.77 27.39
CA VAL A 195 -40.04 -27.34 26.88
C VAL A 195 -40.85 -27.89 28.04
N LYS A 196 -42.05 -27.34 28.27
CA LYS A 196 -42.90 -27.74 29.39
C LYS A 196 -43.78 -28.95 29.05
N ASP A 197 -44.01 -29.22 27.79
CA ASP A 197 -44.80 -30.32 27.29
C ASP A 197 -44.12 -30.95 26.08
N VAL A 198 -44.08 -32.29 25.98
CA VAL A 198 -43.50 -33.05 24.85
C VAL A 198 -44.26 -32.81 23.50
N GLN A 199 -45.44 -32.22 23.54
CA GLN A 199 -46.24 -31.86 22.35
C GLN A 199 -46.06 -30.42 21.92
N GLU A 200 -45.30 -29.62 22.66
CA GLU A 200 -45.06 -28.21 22.36
C GLU A 200 -43.97 -28.07 21.26
N THR A 201 -44.33 -27.35 20.21
CA THR A 201 -43.36 -27.01 19.14
C THR A 201 -42.73 -25.67 19.43
N VAL A 202 -41.43 -25.63 19.76
CA VAL A 202 -40.69 -24.40 19.95
C VAL A 202 -39.89 -24.10 18.69
N ARG A 203 -39.98 -22.88 18.19
CA ARG A 203 -39.16 -22.37 17.08
C ARG A 203 -38.25 -21.27 17.60
N GLU A 204 -36.95 -21.41 17.34
CA GLU A 204 -35.93 -20.42 17.63
C GLU A 204 -35.13 -20.06 16.39
N GLU A 205 -34.70 -18.82 16.31
CA GLU A 205 -33.80 -18.34 15.27
C GLU A 205 -32.34 -18.52 15.72
N LEU A 206 -31.56 -19.22 14.90
CA LEU A 206 -30.13 -19.33 15.02
C LEU A 206 -29.49 -18.44 13.96
N GLN A 207 -28.78 -17.37 14.39
CA GLN A 207 -27.98 -16.55 13.48
C GLN A 207 -26.58 -17.17 13.34
N ILE A 208 -26.21 -17.48 12.12
CA ILE A 208 -24.89 -17.95 11.77
C ILE A 208 -24.18 -16.82 11.04
N LEU A 209 -23.21 -16.22 11.70
CA LEU A 209 -22.35 -15.22 11.08
C LEU A 209 -21.07 -15.89 10.60
N LYS A 210 -20.84 -15.85 9.30
CA LYS A 210 -19.57 -16.19 8.71
C LYS A 210 -18.65 -14.98 8.90
N ASN A 211 -17.78 -15.03 9.90
CA ASN A 211 -16.72 -14.05 10.01
C ASN A 211 -15.72 -14.34 8.89
N GLY A 212 -15.82 -13.58 7.78
CA GLY A 212 -14.88 -13.64 6.69
C GLY A 212 -13.49 -13.20 7.12
N TRP A 213 -12.52 -13.43 6.25
CA TRP A 213 -11.24 -12.76 6.32
C TRP A 213 -11.48 -11.29 5.98
N GLY A 214 -11.13 -10.39 6.86
CA GLY A 214 -11.32 -8.97 6.66
C GLY A 214 -12.27 -8.32 7.68
N PRO A 215 -12.35 -6.98 7.66
CA PRO A 215 -13.19 -6.22 8.57
C PRO A 215 -14.68 -6.48 8.37
#